data_c9253fc715668604f5abb50fad937c35
#
_entry.id   c9253fc715668604f5abb50fad937c35
#
_cell.length_a   1.000
_cell.length_b   1.000
_cell.length_c   1.000
_cell.angle_alpha   90.00
_cell.angle_beta   90.00
_cell.angle_gamma   90.00
#
_symmetry.space_group_name_H-M   'P 1'
#
loop_
_entity.id
_entity.type
_entity.pdbx_description
1 polymer ?
#
loop_
_entity_poly.entity_id
_entity_poly.type
_entity_poly.pdbx_seq_one_letter_code
_entity_poly.pdbx_strand_id
1 'polypeptide(L)'
;MASRQATRGLDSMGPSILPAMQEPDGARRRVRSPFAAAFLSLIFPGLGQLYAGAPTRALAFAAAPILLVALVAGVSTRMDRVELIGLVLNPFVLSSVLVLNLIVLVYRLVAIVDAYRVAEYMNAGATPGDGRTGRPWIARDPLSIAGLLAVVLVMTGSHVVVAHYDMLALDVLDSPCIFIGDDTGTCDADATPSPGLPSAGASASNSPTDSPEPNATPAGSALPDVTIPPWDGKERLNILLIGSDQRPGEGTHNTDTLIVVSIDPITKQVAMFSLPRDTVDVPLPAGPARQAYGSVYTRKINAFWTSVRNRSDLFPGKGNLPGYNGLKAIIGNLYGLDIKYFVEVNFDGFKAVVDAMGGVTVNVQIPVSDDRFPVGDGSLQRVYIPSGIQHMSGAGALLYARSRNGSNDFDRGVRQQRVLLSLREQADPENLIPRLPSLVTALKKTVKTDIPVAQLTPLLGLAAQVDTKNIRSYVFAPPFYQKEYLSSPRGYIIVPNVGRIRAAVKSAFTTDPAEEATRQNLAAEGAGVWVLNGTSDGARGTDLAAYLDFHGLAASSPRQKPAGAVPADTTIVVYNGAEARLPDTIVYLEKTFGVTVTTKTDPAIRTDVVITVGRATPTLTAPVGA
;
A
#
# COMPACT_ATOMS: atom_id res chain seq x y z
N MET A 1 10.23 -115.66 -20.16
CA MET A 1 9.79 -116.30 -21.39
C MET A 1 9.82 -115.28 -22.49
N ALA A 2 10.79 -115.36 -23.28
CA ALA A 2 10.82 -115.74 -24.69
C ALA A 2 10.13 -114.68 -25.55
N SER A 3 10.61 -114.25 -26.60
CA SER A 3 11.76 -114.51 -27.52
C SER A 3 11.63 -113.59 -28.71
N ARG A 4 12.78 -113.04 -29.16
CA ARG A 4 13.29 -113.15 -30.52
C ARG A 4 12.57 -112.48 -31.70
N GLN A 5 13.32 -111.61 -32.33
CA GLN A 5 13.71 -111.62 -33.77
C GLN A 5 12.58 -111.20 -34.75
N ALA A 6 12.81 -110.42 -35.78
CA ALA A 6 13.90 -110.34 -36.71
C ALA A 6 13.81 -109.10 -37.63
N THR A 7 14.94 -108.57 -37.93
CA THR A 7 15.59 -108.15 -39.18
C THR A 7 14.83 -107.96 -40.50
N ARG A 8 15.27 -106.98 -41.22
CA ARG A 8 15.24 -106.66 -42.71
C ARG A 8 14.12 -105.66 -43.12
N GLY A 9 14.36 -104.76 -43.85
CA GLY A 9 15.45 -104.33 -44.73
C GLY A 9 14.99 -103.18 -45.58
N LEU A 10 15.94 -102.39 -45.92
CA LEU A 10 16.11 -101.70 -47.17
C LEU A 10 15.13 -100.60 -47.63
N ASP A 11 15.72 -99.51 -47.79
CA ASP A 11 15.85 -98.66 -48.98
C ASP A 11 15.02 -97.42 -49.11
N SER A 12 15.80 -96.32 -49.22
CA SER A 12 15.62 -95.19 -50.09
C SER A 12 14.29 -94.41 -50.05
N MET A 13 14.29 -93.34 -49.28
CA MET A 13 13.64 -92.08 -49.69
C MET A 13 14.46 -90.91 -49.23
N GLY A 14 14.75 -90.03 -50.17
CA GLY A 14 15.61 -88.85 -50.11
C GLY A 14 15.26 -87.82 -49.03
N PRO A 15 16.14 -86.85 -48.81
CA PRO A 15 15.97 -85.88 -47.72
C PRO A 15 14.75 -84.98 -47.95
N SER A 16 13.74 -85.13 -47.13
CA SER A 16 12.64 -84.14 -46.99
C SER A 16 13.22 -82.79 -46.58
N ILE A 17 13.17 -81.86 -47.52
CA ILE A 17 13.45 -80.45 -47.31
C ILE A 17 12.41 -79.95 -46.29
N LEU A 18 12.78 -79.84 -45.00
CA LEU A 18 12.09 -78.98 -44.02
C LEU A 18 12.35 -77.53 -44.52
N PRO A 19 11.30 -76.69 -44.67
CA PRO A 19 11.54 -75.29 -44.93
C PRO A 19 12.28 -74.69 -43.75
N ALA A 20 13.43 -74.07 -44.09
CA ALA A 20 14.13 -73.24 -43.07
C ALA A 20 13.11 -72.27 -42.51
N MET A 21 12.87 -72.39 -41.16
CA MET A 21 12.20 -71.34 -40.47
C MET A 21 13.01 -70.06 -40.71
N GLN A 22 12.48 -69.14 -41.54
CA GLN A 22 12.94 -67.81 -41.66
C GLN A 22 12.83 -67.21 -40.24
N GLU A 23 13.95 -66.89 -39.61
CA GLU A 23 13.96 -65.99 -38.45
C GLU A 23 13.17 -64.72 -38.84
N PRO A 24 12.25 -64.27 -37.97
CA PRO A 24 11.48 -63.08 -38.28
C PRO A 24 12.47 -61.92 -38.51
N ASP A 25 12.33 -61.33 -39.69
CA ASP A 25 13.06 -60.16 -40.17
C ASP A 25 13.38 -59.23 -38.99
N GLY A 26 14.67 -59.04 -38.69
CA GLY A 26 15.10 -58.26 -37.55
C GLY A 26 14.42 -56.90 -37.57
N ALA A 27 13.51 -56.70 -36.63
CA ALA A 27 12.83 -55.44 -36.47
C ALA A 27 13.89 -54.34 -36.50
N ARG A 28 13.96 -53.58 -37.58
CA ARG A 28 14.88 -52.43 -37.71
C ARG A 28 14.65 -51.54 -36.52
N ARG A 29 15.55 -51.60 -35.50
CA ARG A 29 15.53 -50.70 -34.35
C ARG A 29 15.56 -49.29 -34.88
N ARG A 30 14.47 -48.52 -34.64
CA ARG A 30 14.36 -47.12 -35.06
C ARG A 30 15.47 -46.32 -34.43
N VAL A 31 16.30 -45.68 -35.22
CA VAL A 31 17.29 -44.71 -34.76
C VAL A 31 16.55 -43.53 -34.12
N ARG A 32 16.88 -43.19 -32.89
CA ARG A 32 16.22 -42.13 -32.13
C ARG A 32 17.12 -40.91 -32.07
N SER A 33 16.55 -39.72 -32.32
CA SER A 33 17.32 -38.47 -32.29
C SER A 33 17.81 -38.15 -30.87
N PRO A 34 19.13 -38.00 -30.62
CA PRO A 34 19.66 -37.57 -29.31
C PRO A 34 19.16 -36.17 -28.95
N PHE A 35 19.03 -35.27 -29.93
CA PHE A 35 18.45 -33.93 -29.70
C PHE A 35 17.00 -34.01 -29.22
N ALA A 36 16.15 -34.84 -29.87
CA ALA A 36 14.77 -35.02 -29.45
C ALA A 36 14.66 -35.58 -28.02
N ALA A 37 15.58 -36.48 -27.63
CA ALA A 37 15.66 -36.96 -26.25
C ALA A 37 16.01 -35.85 -25.25
N ALA A 38 17.02 -35.05 -25.56
CA ALA A 38 17.39 -33.90 -24.74
C ALA A 38 16.24 -32.86 -24.62
N PHE A 39 15.58 -32.55 -25.75
CA PHE A 39 14.45 -31.64 -25.83
C PHE A 39 13.24 -32.14 -24.99
N LEU A 40 12.91 -33.41 -25.07
CA LEU A 40 11.84 -34.01 -24.26
C LEU A 40 12.17 -33.93 -22.75
N SER A 41 13.45 -34.11 -22.36
CA SER A 41 13.87 -33.96 -20.98
C SER A 41 13.90 -32.50 -20.53
N LEU A 42 13.97 -31.51 -21.45
CA LEU A 42 13.74 -30.10 -21.15
C LEU A 42 12.28 -29.85 -20.72
N ILE A 43 11.31 -30.50 -21.38
CA ILE A 43 9.90 -30.35 -21.04
C ILE A 43 9.64 -30.99 -19.66
N PHE A 44 10.01 -32.26 -19.49
CA PHE A 44 9.87 -32.96 -18.24
C PHE A 44 10.98 -34.02 -18.05
N PRO A 45 11.71 -34.01 -16.91
CA PRO A 45 12.74 -34.99 -16.60
C PRO A 45 12.20 -36.41 -16.69
N GLY A 46 12.89 -37.28 -17.43
CA GLY A 46 12.45 -38.65 -17.67
C GLY A 46 11.82 -38.89 -19.03
N LEU A 47 11.16 -37.90 -19.68
CA LEU A 47 10.54 -38.10 -21.01
C LEU A 47 11.57 -38.41 -22.08
N GLY A 48 12.74 -37.80 -22.05
CA GLY A 48 13.82 -38.09 -22.99
C GLY A 48 14.38 -39.49 -22.82
N GLN A 49 14.56 -39.98 -21.60
CA GLN A 49 14.98 -41.34 -21.30
C GLN A 49 13.93 -42.38 -21.76
N LEU A 50 12.64 -42.06 -21.56
CA LEU A 50 11.54 -42.89 -22.06
C LEU A 50 11.55 -42.99 -23.58
N TYR A 51 11.67 -41.82 -24.25
CA TYR A 51 11.80 -41.77 -25.71
C TYR A 51 13.03 -42.56 -26.18
N ALA A 52 14.15 -42.47 -25.48
CA ALA A 52 15.36 -43.24 -25.79
C ALA A 52 15.23 -44.76 -25.51
N GLY A 53 14.15 -45.22 -24.86
CA GLY A 53 13.90 -46.64 -24.62
C GLY A 53 14.48 -47.17 -23.28
N ALA A 54 14.71 -46.29 -22.31
CA ALA A 54 15.20 -46.61 -20.99
C ALA A 54 14.15 -46.32 -19.92
N PRO A 55 13.06 -47.13 -19.77
CA PRO A 55 11.93 -46.81 -18.90
C PRO A 55 12.28 -46.75 -17.38
N THR A 56 13.20 -47.59 -16.93
CA THR A 56 13.65 -47.54 -15.52
C THR A 56 14.37 -46.26 -15.19
N ARG A 57 15.25 -45.76 -16.08
CA ARG A 57 15.88 -44.45 -15.92
C ARG A 57 14.88 -43.30 -16.05
N ALA A 58 13.91 -43.44 -16.95
CA ALA A 58 12.83 -42.45 -17.11
C ALA A 58 12.06 -42.26 -15.80
N LEU A 59 11.68 -43.35 -15.14
CA LEU A 59 10.99 -43.31 -13.87
C LEU A 59 11.86 -42.72 -12.75
N ALA A 60 13.15 -43.05 -12.71
CA ALA A 60 14.08 -42.52 -11.73
C ALA A 60 14.21 -40.98 -11.84
N PHE A 61 14.27 -40.43 -13.09
CA PHE A 61 14.29 -39.00 -13.35
C PHE A 61 12.92 -38.33 -13.24
N ALA A 62 11.80 -39.03 -13.34
CA ALA A 62 10.47 -38.47 -13.21
C ALA A 62 10.00 -38.38 -11.74
N ALA A 63 10.49 -39.24 -10.87
CA ALA A 63 10.00 -39.39 -9.50
C ALA A 63 10.17 -38.11 -8.66
N ALA A 64 11.36 -37.51 -8.64
CA ALA A 64 11.62 -36.33 -7.83
C ALA A 64 10.77 -35.10 -8.22
N PRO A 65 10.66 -34.70 -9.50
CA PRO A 65 9.77 -33.59 -9.87
C PRO A 65 8.28 -33.90 -9.66
N ILE A 66 7.83 -35.16 -9.82
CA ILE A 66 6.44 -35.53 -9.51
C ILE A 66 6.17 -35.35 -8.00
N LEU A 67 7.06 -35.81 -7.14
CA LEU A 67 6.92 -35.64 -5.69
C LEU A 67 6.97 -34.16 -5.28
N LEU A 68 7.84 -33.36 -5.90
CA LEU A 68 7.91 -31.92 -5.65
C LEU A 68 6.61 -31.23 -6.05
N VAL A 69 6.08 -31.52 -7.25
CA VAL A 69 4.79 -30.97 -7.71
C VAL A 69 3.66 -31.39 -6.79
N ALA A 70 3.61 -32.66 -6.38
CA ALA A 70 2.61 -33.16 -5.44
C ALA A 70 2.70 -32.47 -4.07
N LEU A 71 3.93 -32.21 -3.58
CA LEU A 71 4.16 -31.47 -2.34
C LEU A 71 3.65 -30.04 -2.45
N VAL A 72 4.06 -29.32 -3.51
CA VAL A 72 3.62 -27.93 -3.75
C VAL A 72 2.10 -27.85 -3.90
N ALA A 73 1.50 -28.75 -4.67
CA ALA A 73 0.04 -28.80 -4.82
C ALA A 73 -0.64 -29.10 -3.48
N GLY A 74 -0.11 -30.04 -2.70
CA GLY A 74 -0.63 -30.38 -1.37
C GLY A 74 -0.57 -29.20 -0.39
N VAL A 75 0.51 -28.44 -0.41
CA VAL A 75 0.65 -27.21 0.39
C VAL A 75 -0.33 -26.14 -0.10
N SER A 76 -0.36 -25.87 -1.41
CA SER A 76 -1.20 -24.82 -2.01
C SER A 76 -2.70 -25.05 -1.79
N THR A 77 -3.15 -26.30 -1.72
CA THR A 77 -4.56 -26.63 -1.46
C THR A 77 -4.95 -26.53 0.03
N ARG A 78 -3.98 -26.43 0.94
CA ARG A 78 -4.19 -26.32 2.39
C ARG A 78 -4.06 -24.91 2.92
N MET A 79 -3.37 -24.04 2.19
CA MET A 79 -3.10 -22.65 2.58
C MET A 79 -4.04 -21.70 1.84
N ASP A 80 -4.47 -20.66 2.53
CA ASP A 80 -5.18 -19.58 1.90
C ASP A 80 -4.21 -18.66 1.08
N ARG A 81 -4.77 -17.74 0.30
CA ARG A 81 -3.96 -16.84 -0.55
C ARG A 81 -3.03 -15.95 0.26
N VAL A 82 -3.45 -15.56 1.45
CA VAL A 82 -2.67 -14.66 2.33
C VAL A 82 -1.51 -15.42 2.97
N GLU A 83 -1.75 -16.65 3.41
CA GLU A 83 -0.71 -17.53 3.93
C GLU A 83 0.35 -17.82 2.87
N LEU A 84 -0.06 -18.05 1.60
CA LEU A 84 0.87 -18.22 0.49
C LEU A 84 1.71 -16.97 0.23
N ILE A 85 1.11 -15.77 0.25
CA ILE A 85 1.85 -14.51 0.14
C ILE A 85 2.80 -14.35 1.32
N GLY A 86 2.36 -14.66 2.53
CA GLY A 86 3.19 -14.63 3.72
C GLY A 86 4.40 -15.57 3.65
N LEU A 87 4.22 -16.74 3.05
CA LEU A 87 5.30 -17.70 2.80
C LEU A 87 6.36 -17.09 1.86
N VAL A 88 5.94 -16.40 0.80
CA VAL A 88 6.83 -15.73 -0.17
C VAL A 88 7.55 -14.52 0.44
N LEU A 89 6.96 -13.86 1.45
CA LEU A 89 7.60 -12.74 2.14
C LEU A 89 8.53 -13.16 3.29
N ASN A 90 8.68 -14.46 3.54
CA ASN A 90 9.59 -14.95 4.57
C ASN A 90 11.02 -15.09 4.00
N PRO A 91 12.03 -14.35 4.53
CA PRO A 91 13.40 -14.39 4.01
C PRO A 91 14.02 -15.78 4.03
N PHE A 92 13.69 -16.61 5.04
CA PHE A 92 14.17 -17.99 5.12
C PHE A 92 13.59 -18.85 3.99
N VAL A 93 12.31 -18.69 3.67
CA VAL A 93 11.65 -19.41 2.58
C VAL A 93 12.24 -18.99 1.23
N LEU A 94 12.40 -17.68 0.99
CA LEU A 94 13.04 -17.16 -0.23
C LEU A 94 14.45 -17.72 -0.41
N SER A 95 15.28 -17.66 0.64
CA SER A 95 16.63 -18.24 0.60
C SER A 95 16.59 -19.75 0.30
N SER A 96 15.62 -20.47 0.86
CA SER A 96 15.42 -21.89 0.61
C SER A 96 14.98 -22.17 -0.84
N VAL A 97 14.11 -21.33 -1.40
CA VAL A 97 13.68 -21.39 -2.82
C VAL A 97 14.86 -21.14 -3.75
N LEU A 98 15.73 -20.17 -3.45
CA LEU A 98 16.94 -19.92 -4.22
C LEU A 98 17.88 -21.13 -4.25
N VAL A 99 18.13 -21.75 -3.11
CA VAL A 99 18.95 -22.96 -3.02
C VAL A 99 18.27 -24.14 -3.76
N LEU A 100 16.98 -24.31 -3.57
CA LEU A 100 16.20 -25.35 -4.28
C LEU A 100 16.23 -25.14 -5.79
N ASN A 101 16.09 -23.89 -6.25
CA ASN A 101 16.18 -23.54 -7.68
C ASN A 101 17.52 -23.96 -8.30
N LEU A 102 18.61 -23.76 -7.58
CA LEU A 102 19.95 -24.19 -8.01
C LEU A 102 20.06 -25.73 -8.06
N ILE A 103 19.55 -26.41 -7.03
CA ILE A 103 19.55 -27.89 -6.99
C ILE A 103 18.73 -28.44 -8.16
N VAL A 104 17.54 -27.87 -8.41
CA VAL A 104 16.66 -28.28 -9.52
C VAL A 104 17.34 -28.00 -10.88
N LEU A 105 18.02 -26.87 -11.03
CA LEU A 105 18.79 -26.59 -12.26
C LEU A 105 19.84 -27.68 -12.54
N VAL A 106 20.68 -27.98 -11.55
CA VAL A 106 21.71 -29.03 -11.69
C VAL A 106 21.06 -30.37 -12.02
N TYR A 107 20.01 -30.75 -11.30
CA TYR A 107 19.27 -31.99 -11.54
C TYR A 107 18.71 -32.05 -12.98
N ARG A 108 18.09 -30.99 -13.48
CA ARG A 108 17.53 -30.92 -14.83
C ARG A 108 18.61 -30.96 -15.91
N LEU A 109 19.74 -30.28 -15.68
CA LEU A 109 20.90 -30.36 -16.60
C LEU A 109 21.43 -31.78 -16.70
N VAL A 110 21.55 -32.48 -15.57
CA VAL A 110 21.95 -33.88 -15.56
C VAL A 110 20.94 -34.75 -16.32
N ALA A 111 19.64 -34.53 -16.12
CA ALA A 111 18.59 -35.29 -16.81
C ALA A 111 18.62 -35.07 -18.34
N ILE A 112 18.85 -33.83 -18.81
CA ILE A 112 18.97 -33.47 -20.25
C ILE A 112 20.20 -34.16 -20.88
N VAL A 113 21.37 -34.05 -20.22
CA VAL A 113 22.60 -34.67 -20.72
C VAL A 113 22.52 -36.20 -20.70
N ASP A 114 21.95 -36.78 -19.65
CA ASP A 114 21.73 -38.24 -19.57
C ASP A 114 20.79 -38.73 -20.68
N ALA A 115 19.68 -38.05 -20.95
CA ALA A 115 18.75 -38.41 -22.02
C ALA A 115 19.45 -38.39 -23.41
N TYR A 116 20.25 -37.36 -23.66
CA TYR A 116 21.07 -37.26 -24.89
C TYR A 116 22.00 -38.47 -25.02
N ARG A 117 22.79 -38.76 -23.98
CA ARG A 117 23.75 -39.88 -23.94
C ARG A 117 23.09 -41.24 -24.04
N VAL A 118 21.92 -41.44 -23.39
CA VAL A 118 21.17 -42.69 -23.48
C VAL A 118 20.70 -42.94 -24.91
N ALA A 119 20.19 -41.91 -25.61
CA ALA A 119 19.80 -42.05 -27.03
C ALA A 119 20.99 -42.40 -27.94
N GLU A 120 22.14 -41.76 -27.72
CA GLU A 120 23.37 -42.14 -28.43
C GLU A 120 23.80 -43.59 -28.16
N TYR A 121 23.75 -43.99 -26.90
CA TYR A 121 24.12 -45.35 -26.49
C TYR A 121 23.22 -46.39 -27.14
N MET A 122 21.91 -46.18 -27.14
CA MET A 122 20.95 -47.09 -27.73
C MET A 122 21.10 -47.17 -29.27
N ASN A 123 21.42 -46.06 -29.93
CA ASN A 123 21.69 -46.04 -31.39
C ASN A 123 22.97 -46.79 -31.74
N ALA A 124 24.04 -46.68 -30.95
CA ALA A 124 25.30 -47.38 -31.22
C ALA A 124 25.19 -48.91 -31.05
N GLY A 125 24.26 -49.40 -30.19
CA GLY A 125 23.93 -50.80 -30.08
C GLY A 125 23.07 -51.35 -31.26
N ALA A 126 22.54 -50.46 -32.11
CA ALA A 126 21.69 -50.80 -33.26
C ALA A 126 22.47 -50.99 -34.57
N THR A 127 23.76 -50.62 -34.64
CA THR A 127 24.64 -50.80 -35.78
C THR A 127 25.70 -51.85 -35.48
N PRO A 128 25.52 -53.13 -35.89
CA PRO A 128 26.57 -54.15 -35.77
C PRO A 128 27.63 -53.91 -36.83
N GLY A 129 28.87 -53.60 -36.48
CA GLY A 129 29.95 -53.71 -37.42
C GLY A 129 31.10 -52.65 -37.38
N ASP A 130 31.02 -51.60 -36.56
CA ASP A 130 32.09 -50.61 -36.51
C ASP A 130 32.91 -50.77 -35.21
N GLY A 131 34.05 -51.47 -35.30
CA GLY A 131 34.94 -51.85 -34.18
C GLY A 131 35.65 -50.67 -33.52
N ARG A 132 35.01 -49.52 -33.38
CA ARG A 132 35.56 -48.34 -32.69
C ARG A 132 35.27 -48.39 -31.19
N THR A 133 36.26 -48.87 -30.43
CA THR A 133 36.25 -49.00 -28.99
C THR A 133 36.56 -47.67 -28.24
N GLY A 134 36.47 -46.55 -28.88
CA GLY A 134 36.68 -45.25 -28.30
C GLY A 134 35.50 -44.33 -28.57
N ARG A 135 34.46 -44.37 -27.69
CA ARG A 135 33.32 -43.47 -27.81
C ARG A 135 33.68 -42.04 -27.42
N PRO A 136 33.44 -41.04 -28.27
CA PRO A 136 33.43 -39.67 -27.82
C PRO A 136 32.30 -39.46 -26.81
N TRP A 137 32.58 -38.71 -25.79
CA TRP A 137 31.62 -38.40 -24.72
C TRP A 137 30.36 -37.66 -25.22
N ILE A 138 30.48 -36.96 -26.34
CA ILE A 138 29.39 -36.27 -27.06
C ILE A 138 29.54 -36.55 -28.55
N ALA A 139 28.41 -36.74 -29.27
CA ALA A 139 28.41 -36.93 -30.73
C ALA A 139 29.18 -35.80 -31.46
N ARG A 140 29.91 -36.17 -32.48
CA ARG A 140 30.71 -35.20 -33.29
C ARG A 140 29.87 -34.40 -34.28
N ASP A 141 28.54 -34.64 -34.39
CA ASP A 141 27.67 -33.85 -35.23
C ASP A 141 27.45 -32.45 -34.65
N PRO A 142 27.96 -31.41 -35.33
CA PRO A 142 27.90 -30.04 -34.81
C PRO A 142 26.45 -29.54 -34.62
N LEU A 143 25.52 -30.04 -35.42
CA LEU A 143 24.11 -29.63 -35.33
C LEU A 143 23.45 -30.17 -34.03
N SER A 144 23.73 -31.43 -33.70
CA SER A 144 23.23 -32.03 -32.45
C SER A 144 23.85 -31.39 -31.20
N ILE A 145 25.12 -31.00 -31.26
CA ILE A 145 25.78 -30.26 -30.18
C ILE A 145 25.16 -28.86 -30.02
N ALA A 146 24.98 -28.13 -31.13
CA ALA A 146 24.35 -26.82 -31.13
C ALA A 146 22.91 -26.88 -30.55
N GLY A 147 22.15 -27.91 -30.91
CA GLY A 147 20.83 -28.16 -30.37
C GLY A 147 20.84 -28.44 -28.86
N LEU A 148 21.78 -29.28 -28.40
CA LEU A 148 21.95 -29.53 -26.95
C LEU A 148 22.32 -28.25 -26.20
N LEU A 149 23.24 -27.46 -26.73
CA LEU A 149 23.63 -26.19 -26.14
C LEU A 149 22.45 -25.21 -26.06
N ALA A 150 21.63 -25.13 -27.12
CA ALA A 150 20.42 -24.30 -27.11
C ALA A 150 19.41 -24.73 -26.00
N VAL A 151 19.19 -26.05 -25.85
CA VAL A 151 18.34 -26.61 -24.80
C VAL A 151 18.87 -26.27 -23.40
N VAL A 152 20.17 -26.42 -23.19
CA VAL A 152 20.86 -26.08 -21.92
C VAL A 152 20.75 -24.58 -21.65
N LEU A 153 20.93 -23.74 -22.66
CA LEU A 153 20.84 -22.28 -22.52
C LEU A 153 19.43 -21.84 -22.12
N VAL A 154 18.40 -22.37 -22.78
CA VAL A 154 17.00 -22.09 -22.44
C VAL A 154 16.68 -22.54 -21.01
N MET A 155 17.16 -23.71 -20.62
CA MET A 155 16.99 -24.25 -19.28
C MET A 155 17.64 -23.36 -18.23
N THR A 156 18.91 -23.04 -18.43
CA THR A 156 19.67 -22.17 -17.50
C THR A 156 19.04 -20.78 -17.43
N GLY A 157 18.66 -20.21 -18.60
CA GLY A 157 18.00 -18.90 -18.66
C GLY A 157 16.72 -18.84 -17.83
N SER A 158 15.88 -19.88 -17.88
CA SER A 158 14.64 -19.92 -17.08
C SER A 158 14.90 -19.92 -15.58
N HIS A 159 15.92 -20.64 -15.11
CA HIS A 159 16.31 -20.66 -13.69
C HIS A 159 16.99 -19.38 -13.24
N VAL A 160 17.77 -18.72 -14.13
CA VAL A 160 18.36 -17.41 -13.84
C VAL A 160 17.27 -16.34 -13.65
N VAL A 161 16.20 -16.37 -14.46
CA VAL A 161 15.06 -15.47 -14.28
C VAL A 161 14.41 -15.67 -12.91
N VAL A 162 14.14 -16.91 -12.50
CA VAL A 162 13.57 -17.21 -11.19
C VAL A 162 14.50 -16.72 -10.07
N ALA A 163 15.80 -17.02 -10.16
CA ALA A 163 16.78 -16.57 -9.16
C ALA A 163 16.89 -15.05 -9.09
N HIS A 164 16.76 -14.35 -10.21
CA HIS A 164 16.76 -12.88 -10.24
C HIS A 164 15.59 -12.29 -9.44
N TYR A 165 14.37 -12.80 -9.65
CA TYR A 165 13.20 -12.32 -8.89
C TYR A 165 13.29 -12.66 -7.40
N ASP A 166 13.81 -13.83 -7.07
CA ASP A 166 14.00 -14.28 -5.70
C ASP A 166 15.04 -13.42 -4.96
N MET A 167 16.17 -13.14 -5.58
CA MET A 167 17.19 -12.21 -5.06
C MET A 167 16.66 -10.79 -4.93
N LEU A 168 15.81 -10.33 -5.87
CA LEU A 168 15.19 -9.02 -5.82
C LEU A 168 14.24 -8.89 -4.60
N ALA A 169 13.47 -9.95 -4.32
CA ALA A 169 12.60 -10.00 -3.15
C ALA A 169 13.40 -9.99 -1.84
N LEU A 170 14.46 -10.80 -1.75
CA LEU A 170 15.36 -10.81 -0.59
C LEU A 170 16.00 -9.44 -0.35
N ASP A 171 16.48 -8.79 -1.41
CA ASP A 171 17.12 -7.47 -1.35
C ASP A 171 16.16 -6.35 -0.82
N VAL A 172 14.85 -6.49 -1.04
CA VAL A 172 13.85 -5.59 -0.47
C VAL A 172 13.62 -5.86 1.01
N LEU A 173 13.42 -7.13 1.36
CA LEU A 173 13.14 -7.52 2.74
C LEU A 173 14.32 -7.28 3.68
N ASP A 174 15.53 -7.30 3.14
CA ASP A 174 16.80 -7.03 3.87
C ASP A 174 17.26 -5.57 3.71
N SER A 175 16.41 -4.69 3.15
CA SER A 175 16.78 -3.30 2.90
C SER A 175 16.69 -2.45 4.17
N PRO A 176 17.81 -2.02 4.76
CA PRO A 176 17.80 -1.13 5.93
C PRO A 176 17.23 0.26 5.59
N CYS A 177 17.12 0.60 4.30
CA CYS A 177 16.58 1.88 3.85
C CYS A 177 15.05 1.93 3.85
N ILE A 178 14.38 0.78 3.80
CA ILE A 178 12.92 0.68 3.93
C ILE A 178 12.55 0.49 5.41
N PHE A 179 13.17 -0.49 6.06
CA PHE A 179 12.85 -0.92 7.43
C PHE A 179 13.82 -0.25 8.41
N ILE A 180 13.58 1.04 8.70
CA ILE A 180 14.50 1.86 9.52
C ILE A 180 14.34 1.65 11.03
N GLY A 181 13.40 0.78 11.47
CA GLY A 181 13.18 0.46 12.87
C GLY A 181 14.29 -0.36 13.54
N ASP A 182 15.06 -1.11 12.75
CA ASP A 182 16.20 -1.94 13.22
C ASP A 182 17.57 -1.25 12.96
N ASP A 183 17.59 0.05 12.91
CA ASP A 183 18.60 0.92 12.31
C ASP A 183 20.03 0.71 12.81
N THR A 184 20.93 0.48 11.86
CA THR A 184 22.37 0.66 11.97
C THR A 184 22.88 1.97 11.32
N GLY A 185 22.00 2.89 10.93
CA GLY A 185 22.36 4.29 10.64
C GLY A 185 23.02 4.59 9.29
N THR A 186 22.90 3.74 8.27
CA THR A 186 23.65 3.89 7.01
C THR A 186 22.83 4.28 5.77
N CYS A 187 21.57 4.69 5.96
CA CYS A 187 20.66 5.03 4.85
C CYS A 187 20.41 6.53 4.68
N ASP A 188 21.45 7.37 4.81
CA ASP A 188 21.38 8.72 4.24
C ASP A 188 21.53 8.59 2.71
N ALA A 189 20.38 8.50 2.02
CA ALA A 189 20.35 8.59 0.56
C ALA A 189 20.82 9.98 0.04
N ASP A 190 21.08 10.90 0.95
CA ASP A 190 21.67 12.22 0.69
C ASP A 190 23.21 12.25 0.77
N ALA A 191 23.85 11.15 1.15
CA ALA A 191 25.29 11.00 1.08
C ALA A 191 25.75 10.54 -0.31
N THR A 192 25.43 11.30 -1.35
CA THR A 192 26.20 11.25 -2.59
C THR A 192 27.58 11.82 -2.30
N PRO A 193 28.69 11.06 -2.51
CA PRO A 193 30.01 11.65 -2.50
C PRO A 193 30.07 12.61 -3.69
N SER A 194 29.99 13.92 -3.42
CA SER A 194 30.33 14.94 -4.41
C SER A 194 31.77 14.74 -4.86
N PRO A 195 32.04 14.49 -6.16
CA PRO A 195 33.34 14.74 -6.69
C PRO A 195 33.58 16.24 -6.64
N GLY A 196 34.54 16.67 -5.88
CA GLY A 196 34.88 18.08 -5.73
C GLY A 196 35.11 18.76 -7.07
N LEU A 197 34.29 19.76 -7.39
CA LEU A 197 34.58 20.79 -8.38
C LEU A 197 34.61 22.15 -7.66
N PRO A 198 35.53 23.05 -8.01
CA PRO A 198 35.74 24.25 -7.25
C PRO A 198 34.61 25.26 -7.44
N SER A 199 34.23 25.83 -6.32
CA SER A 199 33.21 26.87 -6.18
C SER A 199 33.55 28.11 -6.99
N ALA A 200 32.65 28.53 -7.88
CA ALA A 200 32.59 29.88 -8.40
C ALA A 200 31.28 30.54 -7.91
N GLY A 201 31.46 31.56 -7.12
CA GLY A 201 30.62 32.69 -6.81
C GLY A 201 29.10 32.54 -6.79
N ALA A 202 28.52 32.40 -5.61
CA ALA A 202 27.09 32.57 -5.41
C ALA A 202 26.75 34.06 -5.19
N SER A 203 25.93 34.61 -6.07
CA SER A 203 25.22 35.88 -5.84
C SER A 203 24.10 35.66 -4.84
N ALA A 204 24.12 36.42 -3.77
CA ALA A 204 23.08 36.43 -2.75
C ALA A 204 21.79 37.03 -3.29
N SER A 205 20.72 36.27 -3.26
CA SER A 205 19.34 36.77 -3.32
C SER A 205 18.76 36.83 -1.91
N ASN A 206 18.60 38.03 -1.39
CA ASN A 206 18.00 38.28 -0.10
C ASN A 206 16.49 37.98 -0.13
N SER A 207 16.06 37.01 0.61
CA SER A 207 14.68 36.93 1.11
C SER A 207 14.70 37.06 2.63
N PRO A 208 13.97 38.03 3.21
CA PRO A 208 13.98 38.23 4.64
C PRO A 208 12.97 37.34 5.32
N THR A 209 13.42 36.33 6.06
CA THR A 209 12.63 35.76 7.14
C THR A 209 13.54 34.96 8.07
N ASP A 210 14.42 35.59 8.77
CA ASP A 210 15.01 35.05 9.98
C ASP A 210 14.33 35.68 11.17
N SER A 211 13.40 34.93 11.78
CA SER A 211 13.14 35.10 13.21
C SER A 211 14.19 34.30 13.96
N PRO A 212 14.84 34.86 14.98
CA PRO A 212 15.91 34.18 15.69
C PRO A 212 15.38 32.89 16.32
N GLU A 213 16.08 31.78 16.07
CA GLU A 213 15.90 30.55 16.86
C GLU A 213 16.11 30.87 18.34
N PRO A 214 15.20 30.44 19.22
CA PRO A 214 15.49 30.48 20.64
C PRO A 214 16.70 29.57 20.91
N ASN A 215 17.69 30.12 21.62
CA ASN A 215 18.93 29.47 22.03
C ASN A 215 18.77 27.97 22.21
N ALA A 216 19.50 27.20 21.41
CA ALA A 216 19.58 25.76 21.55
C ALA A 216 20.17 25.46 22.94
N THR A 217 19.33 25.04 23.84
CA THR A 217 19.78 24.41 25.10
C THR A 217 20.67 23.23 24.72
N PRO A 218 21.81 23.01 25.38
CA PRO A 218 22.69 21.88 25.04
C PRO A 218 21.88 20.59 25.02
N ALA A 219 22.08 19.79 23.97
CA ALA A 219 21.38 18.53 23.77
C ALA A 219 21.51 17.67 25.04
N GLY A 220 20.39 17.36 25.67
CA GLY A 220 20.33 16.43 26.79
C GLY A 220 20.85 15.04 26.37
N SER A 221 21.12 14.19 27.34
CA SER A 221 21.47 12.79 27.06
C SER A 221 20.35 12.13 26.25
N ALA A 222 20.73 11.35 25.22
CA ALA A 222 19.77 10.61 24.41
C ALA A 222 18.88 9.72 25.29
N LEU A 223 17.58 9.69 24.96
CA LEU A 223 16.65 8.76 25.60
C LEU A 223 17.07 7.33 25.25
N PRO A 224 16.88 6.35 26.15
CA PRO A 224 17.14 4.95 25.83
C PRO A 224 16.31 4.52 24.63
N ASP A 225 16.92 3.72 23.75
CA ASP A 225 16.21 3.10 22.62
C ASP A 225 15.05 2.26 23.16
N VAL A 226 13.84 2.63 22.81
CA VAL A 226 12.63 1.87 23.15
C VAL A 226 12.33 0.96 21.97
N THR A 227 12.61 -0.33 22.12
CA THR A 227 12.12 -1.33 21.19
C THR A 227 10.60 -1.35 21.27
N ILE A 228 9.91 -0.93 20.21
CA ILE A 228 8.45 -0.99 20.11
C ILE A 228 8.09 -2.47 20.02
N PRO A 229 7.36 -3.05 21.02
CA PRO A 229 6.99 -4.47 20.92
C PRO A 229 6.13 -4.68 19.66
N PRO A 230 6.30 -5.81 18.96
CA PRO A 230 5.48 -6.13 17.80
C PRO A 230 4.00 -6.05 18.12
N TRP A 231 3.16 -5.71 17.13
CA TRP A 231 1.72 -5.74 17.32
C TRP A 231 1.25 -7.17 17.59
N ASP A 232 0.43 -7.35 18.60
CA ASP A 232 -0.01 -8.67 19.12
C ASP A 232 -1.21 -9.27 18.37
N GLY A 233 -1.78 -8.53 17.39
CA GLY A 233 -2.95 -8.96 16.62
C GLY A 233 -4.29 -8.74 17.31
N LYS A 234 -4.32 -8.21 18.54
CA LYS A 234 -5.54 -8.08 19.37
C LYS A 234 -5.96 -6.64 19.55
N GLU A 235 -5.00 -5.75 19.76
CA GLU A 235 -5.24 -4.35 19.96
C GLU A 235 -5.51 -3.62 18.64
N ARG A 236 -6.24 -2.51 18.72
CA ARG A 236 -6.48 -1.60 17.60
C ARG A 236 -5.15 -1.14 17.02
N LEU A 237 -4.92 -1.42 15.75
CA LEU A 237 -3.69 -1.05 15.05
C LEU A 237 -3.81 0.34 14.47
N ASN A 238 -2.91 1.24 14.86
CA ASN A 238 -2.83 2.59 14.33
C ASN A 238 -1.50 2.78 13.60
N ILE A 239 -1.57 3.15 12.33
CA ILE A 239 -0.42 3.39 11.45
C ILE A 239 -0.48 4.83 10.95
N LEU A 240 0.60 5.59 11.11
CA LEU A 240 0.72 6.94 10.58
C LEU A 240 1.28 6.89 9.15
N LEU A 241 0.47 7.29 8.18
CA LEU A 241 0.89 7.52 6.82
C LEU A 241 1.39 8.95 6.68
N ILE A 242 2.61 9.11 6.16
CA ILE A 242 3.29 10.39 5.97
C ILE A 242 3.59 10.57 4.49
N GLY A 243 3.08 11.65 3.91
CA GLY A 243 3.48 12.11 2.59
C GLY A 243 4.45 13.27 2.73
N SER A 244 5.69 13.11 2.28
CA SER A 244 6.72 14.14 2.41
C SER A 244 7.07 14.80 1.08
N ASP A 245 7.27 16.13 1.13
CA ASP A 245 7.91 16.90 0.05
C ASP A 245 9.40 17.00 0.40
N GLN A 246 10.13 15.94 0.12
CA GLN A 246 11.58 15.92 0.24
C GLN A 246 12.19 16.10 -1.14
N ARG A 247 12.97 17.16 -1.33
CA ARG A 247 13.70 17.41 -2.56
C ARG A 247 15.19 17.20 -2.33
N PRO A 248 15.89 16.56 -3.28
CA PRO A 248 17.35 16.41 -3.19
C PRO A 248 18.04 17.78 -3.02
N GLY A 249 18.85 17.92 -1.99
CA GLY A 249 19.61 19.15 -1.73
C GLY A 249 18.86 20.25 -0.96
N GLU A 250 17.56 20.11 -0.69
CA GLU A 250 16.83 21.01 0.20
C GLU A 250 16.85 20.41 1.62
N GLY A 251 17.45 21.12 2.59
CA GLY A 251 17.52 20.70 3.98
C GLY A 251 16.16 20.64 4.72
N THR A 252 15.06 20.89 4.00
CA THR A 252 13.69 20.89 4.52
C THR A 252 12.96 19.61 4.17
N HIS A 253 12.35 19.01 5.17
CA HIS A 253 11.50 17.81 5.04
C HIS A 253 10.12 18.15 5.60
N ASN A 254 9.23 18.62 4.73
CA ASN A 254 7.87 18.99 5.13
C ASN A 254 6.94 17.79 4.98
N THR A 255 6.24 17.47 6.05
CA THR A 255 5.22 16.42 6.05
C THR A 255 3.87 17.01 5.61
N ASP A 256 3.60 16.96 4.31
CA ASP A 256 2.43 17.58 3.70
C ASP A 256 1.14 16.76 3.82
N THR A 257 1.28 15.47 4.09
CA THR A 257 0.18 14.53 4.33
C THR A 257 0.42 13.80 5.64
N LEU A 258 -0.56 13.87 6.54
CA LEU A 258 -0.56 13.17 7.82
C LEU A 258 -1.92 12.47 7.99
N ILE A 259 -1.94 11.16 7.79
CA ILE A 259 -3.15 10.33 7.88
C ILE A 259 -2.88 9.18 8.86
N VAL A 260 -3.67 9.07 9.91
CA VAL A 260 -3.66 7.88 10.77
C VAL A 260 -4.69 6.90 10.22
N VAL A 261 -4.23 5.71 9.85
CA VAL A 261 -5.08 4.56 9.52
C VAL A 261 -5.23 3.73 10.77
N SER A 262 -6.45 3.62 11.26
CA SER A 262 -6.79 2.88 12.46
C SER A 262 -7.64 1.68 12.08
N ILE A 263 -7.20 0.49 12.47
CA ILE A 263 -7.81 -0.78 12.08
C ILE A 263 -8.24 -1.52 13.35
N ASP A 264 -9.49 -1.89 13.42
CA ASP A 264 -9.99 -2.81 14.44
C ASP A 264 -9.74 -4.25 13.96
N PRO A 265 -8.87 -5.03 14.61
CA PRO A 265 -8.54 -6.37 14.17
C PRO A 265 -9.66 -7.39 14.37
N ILE A 266 -10.67 -7.07 15.19
CA ILE A 266 -11.82 -7.94 15.48
C ILE A 266 -12.91 -7.72 14.44
N THR A 267 -13.37 -6.48 14.30
CA THR A 267 -14.49 -6.12 13.41
C THR A 267 -14.05 -5.91 11.95
N LYS A 268 -12.74 -5.79 11.69
CA LYS A 268 -12.14 -5.48 10.38
C LYS A 268 -12.56 -4.11 9.83
N GLN A 269 -13.08 -3.25 10.69
CA GLN A 269 -13.42 -1.87 10.34
C GLN A 269 -12.15 -1.02 10.31
N VAL A 270 -12.13 -0.06 9.40
CA VAL A 270 -11.03 0.89 9.26
C VAL A 270 -11.54 2.32 9.34
N ALA A 271 -10.81 3.16 10.05
CA ALA A 271 -11.02 4.60 10.02
C ALA A 271 -9.73 5.31 9.61
N MET A 272 -9.84 6.30 8.73
CA MET A 272 -8.73 7.16 8.32
C MET A 272 -8.95 8.56 8.87
N PHE A 273 -7.95 9.09 9.58
CA PHE A 273 -7.96 10.41 10.20
C PHE A 273 -6.89 11.29 9.59
N SER A 274 -7.29 12.28 8.79
CA SER A 274 -6.38 13.26 8.18
C SER A 274 -6.26 14.51 9.04
N LEU A 275 -5.01 14.93 9.31
CA LEU A 275 -4.70 16.19 9.96
C LEU A 275 -4.15 17.19 8.93
N PRO A 276 -4.78 18.36 8.76
CA PRO A 276 -4.26 19.41 7.91
C PRO A 276 -2.87 19.88 8.34
N ARG A 277 -1.97 20.06 7.38
CA ARG A 277 -0.56 20.40 7.60
C ARG A 277 -0.32 21.75 8.29
N ASP A 278 -1.26 22.68 8.11
CA ASP A 278 -1.19 24.04 8.68
C ASP A 278 -1.75 24.11 10.11
N THR A 279 -2.06 22.97 10.73
CA THR A 279 -2.50 22.88 12.13
C THR A 279 -1.38 23.32 13.05
N VAL A 280 -1.69 24.25 13.97
CA VAL A 280 -0.79 24.77 15.02
C VAL A 280 -1.34 24.44 16.41
N ASP A 281 -0.57 24.77 17.44
CA ASP A 281 -0.95 24.61 18.84
C ASP A 281 -1.36 23.15 19.18
N VAL A 282 -0.69 22.18 18.52
CA VAL A 282 -0.93 20.76 18.73
C VAL A 282 -0.41 20.33 20.12
N PRO A 283 -1.22 19.68 20.95
CA PRO A 283 -0.82 19.32 22.31
C PRO A 283 0.32 18.30 22.32
N LEU A 284 1.41 18.64 23.03
CA LEU A 284 2.56 17.76 23.21
C LEU A 284 2.30 16.73 24.31
N PRO A 285 2.76 15.48 24.14
CA PRO A 285 2.69 14.47 25.19
C PRO A 285 3.50 14.90 26.42
N ALA A 286 3.19 14.33 27.58
CA ALA A 286 4.01 14.53 28.78
C ALA A 286 5.42 13.96 28.55
N GLY A 287 6.44 14.67 29.02
CA GLY A 287 7.83 14.26 28.89
C GLY A 287 8.77 15.35 28.39
N PRO A 288 9.98 15.01 27.93
CA PRO A 288 11.02 15.96 27.55
C PRO A 288 10.58 16.97 26.49
N ALA A 289 9.80 16.55 25.48
CA ALA A 289 9.32 17.44 24.44
C ALA A 289 8.40 18.56 24.98
N ARG A 290 7.53 18.23 25.94
CA ARG A 290 6.69 19.24 26.63
C ARG A 290 7.51 20.19 27.46
N GLN A 291 8.61 19.74 28.05
CA GLN A 291 9.53 20.61 28.80
C GLN A 291 10.26 21.58 27.87
N ALA A 292 10.66 21.10 26.68
CA ALA A 292 11.40 21.90 25.71
C ALA A 292 10.55 22.92 24.94
N TYR A 293 9.34 22.55 24.53
CA TYR A 293 8.47 23.36 23.66
C TYR A 293 7.22 23.93 24.36
N GLY A 294 6.94 23.58 25.60
CA GLY A 294 5.71 23.95 26.31
C GLY A 294 4.59 22.92 26.12
N SER A 295 3.36 23.28 26.53
CA SER A 295 2.21 22.37 26.48
C SER A 295 1.74 22.03 25.09
N VAL A 296 2.03 22.88 24.10
CA VAL A 296 1.64 22.75 22.70
C VAL A 296 2.81 23.09 21.78
N TYR A 297 2.83 22.48 20.61
CA TYR A 297 3.74 22.88 19.53
C TYR A 297 3.10 24.02 18.74
N THR A 298 3.69 25.21 18.86
CA THR A 298 3.07 26.46 18.37
C THR A 298 3.25 26.70 16.87
N ARG A 299 4.18 25.99 16.22
CA ARG A 299 4.42 26.08 14.75
C ARG A 299 3.49 25.14 14.01
N LYS A 300 3.44 25.24 12.66
CA LYS A 300 2.69 24.34 11.81
C LYS A 300 3.20 22.89 11.95
N ILE A 301 2.29 21.94 12.02
CA ILE A 301 2.64 20.53 12.27
C ILE A 301 3.53 19.92 11.19
N ASN A 302 3.45 20.40 9.94
CA ASN A 302 4.29 19.93 8.85
C ASN A 302 5.81 20.16 9.08
N ALA A 303 6.19 21.13 9.91
CA ALA A 303 7.58 21.43 10.26
C ALA A 303 8.06 20.64 11.49
N PHE A 304 7.19 19.88 12.15
CA PHE A 304 7.53 19.23 13.42
C PHE A 304 8.62 18.17 13.25
N TRP A 305 8.51 17.32 12.23
CA TRP A 305 9.52 16.30 11.95
C TRP A 305 10.93 16.93 11.82
N THR A 306 11.06 17.96 10.99
CA THR A 306 12.34 18.69 10.82
C THR A 306 12.86 19.28 12.13
N SER A 307 11.95 19.77 13.00
CA SER A 307 12.31 20.37 14.29
C SER A 307 12.86 19.36 15.31
N VAL A 308 12.51 18.08 15.18
CA VAL A 308 12.86 17.06 16.19
C VAL A 308 13.66 15.86 15.65
N ARG A 309 13.94 15.79 14.35
CA ARG A 309 14.59 14.63 13.71
C ARG A 309 15.95 14.24 14.34
N ASN A 310 16.69 15.21 14.82
CA ASN A 310 18.01 15.02 15.44
C ASN A 310 17.96 15.14 16.97
N ARG A 311 16.77 15.09 17.58
CA ARG A 311 16.55 15.31 19.01
C ARG A 311 16.22 14.00 19.72
N SER A 312 17.22 13.10 19.79
CA SER A 312 17.12 11.84 20.55
C SER A 312 16.95 12.06 22.07
N ASP A 313 17.18 13.26 22.55
CA ASP A 313 16.88 13.71 23.90
C ASP A 313 15.39 13.99 24.13
N LEU A 314 14.61 14.22 23.08
CA LEU A 314 13.18 14.51 23.16
C LEU A 314 12.33 13.29 22.78
N PHE A 315 12.77 12.54 21.79
CA PHE A 315 12.12 11.32 21.30
C PHE A 315 13.17 10.24 21.06
N PRO A 316 12.91 8.98 21.44
CA PRO A 316 13.88 7.89 21.28
C PRO A 316 14.15 7.58 19.81
N GLY A 317 15.34 7.04 19.54
CA GLY A 317 15.75 6.56 18.24
C GLY A 317 17.09 7.13 17.77
N LYS A 318 17.70 6.45 16.78
CA LYS A 318 18.93 6.86 16.11
C LYS A 318 18.62 7.50 14.76
N GLY A 319 19.60 8.19 14.18
CA GLY A 319 19.43 8.83 12.88
C GLY A 319 18.22 9.77 12.86
N ASN A 320 17.31 9.56 11.92
CA ASN A 320 16.09 10.35 11.74
C ASN A 320 14.86 9.81 12.52
N LEU A 321 14.98 8.69 13.23
CA LEU A 321 13.89 8.09 14.01
C LEU A 321 13.23 9.01 15.02
N PRO A 322 13.96 9.91 15.73
CA PRO A 322 13.31 10.87 16.65
C PRO A 322 12.25 11.74 15.97
N GLY A 323 12.42 12.07 14.66
CA GLY A 323 11.41 12.80 13.89
C GLY A 323 10.11 12.00 13.72
N TYR A 324 10.20 10.73 13.38
CA TYR A 324 9.04 9.86 13.20
C TYR A 324 8.37 9.50 14.53
N ASN A 325 9.17 9.16 15.53
CA ASN A 325 8.65 8.88 16.87
C ASN A 325 8.01 10.13 17.50
N GLY A 326 8.56 11.31 17.20
CA GLY A 326 7.95 12.59 17.55
C GLY A 326 6.59 12.79 16.88
N LEU A 327 6.46 12.55 15.57
CA LEU A 327 5.17 12.65 14.87
C LEU A 327 4.16 11.65 15.40
N LYS A 328 4.54 10.38 15.62
CA LYS A 328 3.66 9.39 16.23
C LYS A 328 3.18 9.86 17.61
N ALA A 329 4.08 10.38 18.43
CA ALA A 329 3.77 10.82 19.79
C ALA A 329 2.84 12.04 19.82
N ILE A 330 3.10 13.08 19.01
CA ILE A 330 2.30 14.32 19.04
C ILE A 330 0.90 14.10 18.43
N ILE A 331 0.79 13.37 17.30
CA ILE A 331 -0.49 13.07 16.67
C ILE A 331 -1.28 12.07 17.53
N GLY A 332 -0.59 11.05 18.07
CA GLY A 332 -1.18 10.12 19.02
C GLY A 332 -1.76 10.82 20.25
N ASN A 333 -1.03 11.79 20.82
CA ASN A 333 -1.53 12.59 21.93
C ASN A 333 -2.71 13.47 21.55
N LEU A 334 -2.71 14.07 20.34
CA LEU A 334 -3.85 14.84 19.84
C LEU A 334 -5.10 13.97 19.73
N TYR A 335 -4.97 12.77 19.15
CA TYR A 335 -6.08 11.86 18.88
C TYR A 335 -6.49 11.00 20.07
N GLY A 336 -5.63 10.88 21.08
CA GLY A 336 -5.82 9.94 22.19
C GLY A 336 -5.63 8.48 21.73
N LEU A 337 -4.71 8.24 20.78
CA LEU A 337 -4.36 6.94 20.22
C LEU A 337 -2.89 6.62 20.49
N ASP A 338 -2.59 5.34 20.65
CA ASP A 338 -1.23 4.83 20.51
C ASP A 338 -0.97 4.51 19.02
N ILE A 339 -0.04 5.26 18.40
CA ILE A 339 0.34 5.05 17.00
C ILE A 339 1.55 4.11 16.97
N LYS A 340 1.31 2.88 16.52
CA LYS A 340 2.28 1.81 16.58
C LYS A 340 3.39 1.99 15.56
N TYR A 341 3.01 2.17 14.30
CA TYR A 341 3.93 2.22 13.17
C TYR A 341 3.72 3.47 12.32
N PHE A 342 4.73 3.77 11.50
CA PHE A 342 4.56 4.75 10.44
C PHE A 342 4.94 4.14 9.08
N VAL A 343 4.45 4.76 8.03
CA VAL A 343 4.86 4.56 6.63
C VAL A 343 5.00 5.92 5.99
N GLU A 344 6.19 6.25 5.53
CA GLU A 344 6.46 7.46 4.77
C GLU A 344 6.64 7.14 3.30
N VAL A 345 6.06 8.00 2.45
CA VAL A 345 6.20 7.97 1.00
C VAL A 345 6.50 9.39 0.51
N ASN A 346 7.58 9.58 -0.24
CA ASN A 346 7.85 10.85 -0.90
C ASN A 346 7.12 10.95 -2.25
N PHE A 347 7.12 12.12 -2.89
CA PHE A 347 6.39 12.35 -4.14
C PHE A 347 6.84 11.47 -5.30
N ASP A 348 8.15 11.23 -5.43
CA ASP A 348 8.69 10.36 -6.49
C ASP A 348 8.30 8.91 -6.26
N GLY A 349 8.29 8.48 -5.00
CA GLY A 349 7.81 7.17 -4.61
C GLY A 349 6.33 6.97 -4.88
N PHE A 350 5.54 7.93 -4.52
CA PHE A 350 4.11 7.87 -4.81
C PHE A 350 3.85 7.71 -6.31
N LYS A 351 4.50 8.54 -7.16
CA LYS A 351 4.39 8.39 -8.62
C LYS A 351 4.82 7.02 -9.10
N ALA A 352 5.99 6.57 -8.64
CA ALA A 352 6.55 5.29 -9.06
C ALA A 352 5.69 4.08 -8.62
N VAL A 353 5.10 4.12 -7.43
CA VAL A 353 4.18 3.07 -6.94
C VAL A 353 2.91 3.06 -7.79
N VAL A 354 2.28 4.21 -8.02
CA VAL A 354 1.08 4.30 -8.85
C VAL A 354 1.35 3.83 -10.29
N ASP A 355 2.46 4.25 -10.89
CA ASP A 355 2.85 3.83 -12.24
C ASP A 355 3.17 2.33 -12.30
N ALA A 356 3.84 1.78 -11.29
CA ALA A 356 4.11 0.35 -11.17
C ALA A 356 2.82 -0.48 -11.04
N MET A 357 1.76 0.07 -10.42
CA MET A 357 0.43 -0.53 -10.41
C MET A 357 -0.31 -0.39 -11.74
N GLY A 358 0.23 0.39 -12.70
CA GLY A 358 -0.37 0.66 -14.00
C GLY A 358 -1.32 1.85 -14.00
N GLY A 359 -1.16 2.76 -13.08
CA GLY A 359 -2.04 3.89 -12.85
C GLY A 359 -3.10 3.61 -11.78
N VAL A 360 -3.92 4.60 -11.49
CA VAL A 360 -5.04 4.51 -10.55
C VAL A 360 -6.31 5.09 -11.17
N THR A 361 -7.41 4.38 -11.06
CA THR A 361 -8.74 4.85 -11.50
C THR A 361 -9.47 5.45 -10.31
N VAL A 362 -9.74 6.75 -10.37
CA VAL A 362 -10.35 7.52 -9.29
C VAL A 362 -11.69 8.10 -9.77
N ASN A 363 -12.73 7.97 -8.95
CA ASN A 363 -13.99 8.69 -9.17
C ASN A 363 -13.85 10.12 -8.62
N VAL A 364 -13.61 11.07 -9.51
CA VAL A 364 -13.50 12.51 -9.20
C VAL A 364 -14.90 13.07 -9.02
N GLN A 365 -15.30 13.36 -7.79
CA GLN A 365 -16.66 13.86 -7.49
C GLN A 365 -16.80 15.34 -7.86
N ILE A 366 -15.78 16.17 -7.56
CA ILE A 366 -15.74 17.59 -7.84
C ILE A 366 -14.57 17.86 -8.78
N PRO A 367 -14.77 18.57 -9.90
CA PRO A 367 -13.67 18.87 -10.82
C PRO A 367 -12.60 19.70 -10.11
N VAL A 368 -11.33 19.43 -10.42
CA VAL A 368 -10.20 20.19 -9.88
C VAL A 368 -9.73 21.19 -10.91
N SER A 369 -9.76 22.49 -10.55
CA SER A 369 -9.17 23.57 -11.34
C SER A 369 -8.16 24.29 -10.47
N ASP A 370 -6.90 24.23 -10.86
CA ASP A 370 -5.79 24.90 -10.16
C ASP A 370 -4.96 25.67 -11.17
N ASP A 371 -5.14 27.00 -11.20
CA ASP A 371 -4.46 27.88 -12.15
C ASP A 371 -3.03 28.23 -11.71
N ARG A 372 -2.62 27.86 -10.51
CA ARG A 372 -1.35 28.25 -9.88
C ARG A 372 -0.64 27.04 -9.24
N PHE A 373 -0.72 25.88 -9.86
CA PHE A 373 -0.05 24.69 -9.37
C PHE A 373 1.47 24.87 -9.51
N PRO A 374 2.27 24.75 -8.41
CA PRO A 374 3.70 24.96 -8.46
C PRO A 374 4.40 23.75 -9.12
N VAL A 375 5.24 24.04 -10.13
CA VAL A 375 6.13 23.08 -10.78
C VAL A 375 7.52 23.15 -10.15
N GLY A 376 8.31 22.10 -10.26
CA GLY A 376 9.57 21.96 -9.55
C GLY A 376 10.66 23.01 -9.88
N ASP A 377 10.51 23.75 -10.99
CA ASP A 377 11.41 24.83 -11.42
C ASP A 377 10.98 26.22 -10.90
N GLY A 378 9.96 26.28 -10.03
CA GLY A 378 9.39 27.53 -9.52
C GLY A 378 8.34 28.17 -10.43
N SER A 379 8.08 27.62 -11.62
CA SER A 379 6.98 28.06 -12.48
C SER A 379 5.63 27.56 -11.97
N LEU A 380 4.56 28.17 -12.49
CA LEU A 380 3.18 27.79 -12.19
C LEU A 380 2.54 27.21 -13.45
N GLN A 381 1.79 26.14 -13.30
CA GLN A 381 1.00 25.58 -14.39
C GLN A 381 -0.47 25.53 -14.03
N ARG A 382 -1.32 25.56 -15.05
CA ARG A 382 -2.75 25.32 -14.91
C ARG A 382 -3.01 23.82 -14.92
N VAL A 383 -3.75 23.35 -13.92
CA VAL A 383 -4.22 21.95 -13.81
C VAL A 383 -5.74 21.95 -13.87
N TYR A 384 -6.29 21.10 -14.74
CA TYR A 384 -7.72 20.83 -14.80
C TYR A 384 -7.96 19.33 -14.84
N ILE A 385 -8.76 18.81 -13.89
CA ILE A 385 -9.17 17.41 -13.83
C ILE A 385 -10.70 17.39 -13.76
N PRO A 386 -11.39 16.86 -14.79
CA PRO A 386 -12.83 16.83 -14.82
C PRO A 386 -13.41 15.86 -13.80
N SER A 387 -14.68 16.05 -13.44
CA SER A 387 -15.44 15.09 -12.63
C SER A 387 -15.70 13.79 -13.39
N GLY A 388 -16.06 12.73 -12.64
CA GLY A 388 -16.30 11.39 -13.17
C GLY A 388 -15.13 10.44 -12.97
N ILE A 389 -15.18 9.30 -13.63
CA ILE A 389 -14.15 8.25 -13.53
C ILE A 389 -12.94 8.67 -14.35
N GLN A 390 -11.80 8.83 -13.71
CA GLN A 390 -10.54 9.23 -14.32
C GLN A 390 -9.47 8.18 -14.04
N HIS A 391 -8.82 7.68 -15.11
CA HIS A 391 -7.62 6.86 -14.97
C HIS A 391 -6.39 7.76 -15.01
N MET A 392 -5.59 7.73 -13.96
CA MET A 392 -4.46 8.64 -13.75
C MET A 392 -3.14 7.87 -13.66
N SER A 393 -2.11 8.38 -14.35
CA SER A 393 -0.72 7.98 -14.06
C SER A 393 -0.30 8.46 -12.67
N GLY A 394 0.87 8.02 -12.20
CA GLY A 394 1.43 8.51 -10.93
C GLY A 394 1.56 10.03 -10.88
N ALA A 395 1.97 10.66 -11.97
CA ALA A 395 2.03 12.11 -12.08
C ALA A 395 0.62 12.75 -11.98
N GLY A 396 -0.36 12.21 -12.70
CA GLY A 396 -1.75 12.69 -12.66
C GLY A 396 -2.38 12.53 -11.28
N ALA A 397 -2.19 11.39 -10.63
CA ALA A 397 -2.67 11.13 -9.27
C ALA A 397 -2.03 12.06 -8.23
N LEU A 398 -0.73 12.36 -8.40
CA LEU A 398 -0.04 13.32 -7.54
C LEU A 398 -0.57 14.76 -7.74
N LEU A 399 -0.82 15.18 -8.99
CA LEU A 399 -1.46 16.45 -9.28
C LEU A 399 -2.84 16.54 -8.61
N TYR A 400 -3.67 15.50 -8.73
CA TYR A 400 -4.98 15.42 -8.09
C TYR A 400 -4.89 15.52 -6.56
N ALA A 401 -3.95 14.78 -5.95
CA ALA A 401 -3.76 14.75 -4.50
C ALA A 401 -3.13 16.01 -3.92
N ARG A 402 -2.43 16.84 -4.73
CA ARG A 402 -1.70 18.05 -4.27
C ARG A 402 -2.36 19.37 -4.61
N SER A 403 -3.22 19.43 -5.62
CA SER A 403 -3.86 20.66 -6.10
C SER A 403 -4.62 21.38 -4.98
N ARG A 404 -4.50 22.71 -4.90
CA ARG A 404 -5.11 23.53 -3.83
C ARG A 404 -5.82 24.78 -4.33
N ASN A 405 -5.29 25.43 -5.37
CA ASN A 405 -5.91 26.64 -5.89
C ASN A 405 -7.24 26.30 -6.59
N GLY A 406 -8.31 26.95 -6.19
CA GLY A 406 -9.68 26.61 -6.59
C GLY A 406 -10.40 25.66 -5.64
N SER A 407 -9.72 25.12 -4.62
CA SER A 407 -10.30 24.36 -3.50
C SER A 407 -9.53 24.68 -2.21
N ASN A 408 -10.08 24.31 -1.06
CA ASN A 408 -9.40 24.48 0.21
C ASN A 408 -8.41 23.32 0.51
N ASP A 409 -7.59 23.48 1.56
CA ASP A 409 -6.62 22.45 1.99
C ASP A 409 -7.31 21.16 2.49
N PHE A 410 -8.58 21.26 2.84
CA PHE A 410 -9.38 20.15 3.37
C PHE A 410 -9.87 19.23 2.26
N ASP A 411 -10.27 19.78 1.11
CA ASP A 411 -10.58 19.01 -0.12
C ASP A 411 -9.37 18.20 -0.57
N ARG A 412 -8.15 18.71 -0.32
CA ARG A 412 -6.92 17.95 -0.54
C ARG A 412 -6.87 16.69 0.31
N GLY A 413 -7.18 16.79 1.60
CA GLY A 413 -7.24 15.63 2.50
C GLY A 413 -8.24 14.57 2.02
N VAL A 414 -9.42 15.00 1.57
CA VAL A 414 -10.44 14.11 1.00
C VAL A 414 -9.93 13.43 -0.28
N ARG A 415 -9.27 14.18 -1.18
CA ARG A 415 -8.69 13.62 -2.41
C ARG A 415 -7.58 12.61 -2.11
N GLN A 416 -6.71 12.89 -1.14
CA GLN A 416 -5.66 11.96 -0.72
C GLN A 416 -6.24 10.63 -0.20
N GLN A 417 -7.23 10.69 0.67
CA GLN A 417 -7.91 9.49 1.15
C GLN A 417 -8.59 8.71 0.02
N ARG A 418 -9.22 9.41 -0.93
CA ARG A 418 -9.86 8.80 -2.10
C ARG A 418 -8.86 8.06 -2.99
N VAL A 419 -7.70 8.65 -3.24
CA VAL A 419 -6.62 7.96 -4.00
C VAL A 419 -6.16 6.70 -3.27
N LEU A 420 -5.97 6.75 -1.95
CA LEU A 420 -5.59 5.57 -1.15
C LEU A 420 -6.64 4.47 -1.23
N LEU A 421 -7.93 4.81 -1.14
CA LEU A 421 -9.03 3.86 -1.30
C LEU A 421 -9.02 3.23 -2.69
N SER A 422 -8.90 4.06 -3.74
CA SER A 422 -8.87 3.59 -5.12
C SER A 422 -7.67 2.67 -5.40
N LEU A 423 -6.50 2.99 -4.85
CA LEU A 423 -5.31 2.12 -4.92
C LEU A 423 -5.56 0.78 -4.21
N ARG A 424 -6.19 0.81 -3.04
CA ARG A 424 -6.53 -0.42 -2.30
C ARG A 424 -7.53 -1.29 -3.06
N GLU A 425 -8.55 -0.69 -3.68
CA GLU A 425 -9.57 -1.41 -4.48
C GLU A 425 -8.95 -2.06 -5.72
N GLN A 426 -7.93 -1.44 -6.31
CA GLN A 426 -7.26 -1.92 -7.53
C GLN A 426 -6.04 -2.79 -7.25
N ALA A 427 -5.63 -2.95 -5.99
CA ALA A 427 -4.53 -3.81 -5.58
C ALA A 427 -4.95 -5.30 -5.64
N ASP A 428 -5.10 -5.83 -6.85
CA ASP A 428 -5.37 -7.24 -7.11
C ASP A 428 -4.04 -8.00 -7.30
N PRO A 429 -3.80 -9.09 -6.57
CA PRO A 429 -2.60 -9.91 -6.72
C PRO A 429 -2.32 -10.36 -8.14
N GLU A 430 -3.35 -10.70 -8.92
CA GLU A 430 -3.21 -11.15 -10.30
C GLU A 430 -2.60 -10.06 -11.20
N ASN A 431 -2.96 -8.80 -10.95
CA ASN A 431 -2.45 -7.63 -11.68
C ASN A 431 -1.07 -7.16 -11.17
N LEU A 432 -0.73 -7.46 -9.92
CA LEU A 432 0.52 -7.02 -9.29
C LEU A 432 1.70 -7.94 -9.57
N ILE A 433 1.48 -9.27 -9.68
CA ILE A 433 2.56 -10.26 -9.88
C ILE A 433 3.47 -9.90 -11.07
N PRO A 434 2.96 -9.57 -12.29
CA PRO A 434 3.83 -9.21 -13.41
C PRO A 434 4.61 -7.90 -13.22
N ARG A 435 4.16 -7.05 -12.29
CA ARG A 435 4.71 -5.71 -12.01
C ARG A 435 5.58 -5.66 -10.76
N LEU A 436 5.72 -6.77 -10.06
CA LEU A 436 6.50 -6.87 -8.82
C LEU A 436 7.90 -6.26 -8.93
N PRO A 437 8.71 -6.46 -10.00
CA PRO A 437 10.05 -5.88 -10.07
C PRO A 437 10.04 -4.36 -10.06
N SER A 438 9.12 -3.75 -10.82
CA SER A 438 8.98 -2.29 -10.88
C SER A 438 8.50 -1.73 -9.54
N LEU A 439 7.51 -2.39 -8.91
CA LEU A 439 6.98 -2.01 -7.61
C LEU A 439 8.06 -2.10 -6.52
N VAL A 440 8.82 -3.18 -6.49
CA VAL A 440 9.92 -3.41 -5.57
C VAL A 440 11.00 -2.32 -5.71
N THR A 441 11.39 -2.01 -6.94
CA THR A 441 12.38 -0.95 -7.21
C THR A 441 11.88 0.43 -6.78
N ALA A 442 10.58 0.70 -6.97
CA ALA A 442 9.94 1.94 -6.51
C ALA A 442 9.97 2.03 -4.97
N LEU A 443 9.57 0.97 -4.29
CA LEU A 443 9.50 0.91 -2.83
C LEU A 443 10.88 1.13 -2.17
N LYS A 444 11.93 0.50 -2.68
CA LYS A 444 13.29 0.62 -2.11
C LYS A 444 13.81 2.05 -2.00
N LYS A 445 13.47 2.91 -2.95
CA LYS A 445 14.00 4.28 -3.02
C LYS A 445 13.13 5.31 -2.30
N THR A 446 11.92 4.94 -1.89
CA THR A 446 10.87 5.94 -1.69
C THR A 446 9.95 5.69 -0.50
N VAL A 447 10.02 4.52 0.09
CA VAL A 447 9.23 4.16 1.26
C VAL A 447 10.15 3.95 2.46
N LYS A 448 9.77 4.53 3.60
CA LYS A 448 10.42 4.31 4.90
C LYS A 448 9.37 3.87 5.91
N THR A 449 9.70 2.91 6.76
CA THR A 449 8.78 2.40 7.78
C THR A 449 9.54 1.82 8.98
N ASP A 450 8.90 1.82 10.15
CA ASP A 450 9.33 1.09 11.33
C ASP A 450 8.56 -0.22 11.55
N ILE A 451 7.80 -0.67 10.54
CA ILE A 451 7.12 -1.97 10.58
C ILE A 451 8.19 -3.07 10.48
N PRO A 452 8.35 -3.95 11.47
CA PRO A 452 9.26 -5.07 11.36
C PRO A 452 8.88 -6.00 10.21
N VAL A 453 9.86 -6.55 9.49
CA VAL A 453 9.61 -7.48 8.36
C VAL A 453 8.73 -8.66 8.79
N ALA A 454 8.93 -9.18 10.01
CA ALA A 454 8.13 -10.25 10.58
C ALA A 454 6.63 -9.89 10.74
N GLN A 455 6.28 -8.60 10.77
CA GLN A 455 4.90 -8.13 10.87
C GLN A 455 4.21 -7.98 9.51
N LEU A 456 4.93 -8.03 8.40
CA LEU A 456 4.34 -7.86 7.07
C LEU A 456 3.26 -8.91 6.76
N THR A 457 3.53 -10.17 7.07
CA THR A 457 2.55 -11.26 6.85
C THR A 457 1.27 -11.09 7.68
N PRO A 458 1.33 -10.90 9.01
CA PRO A 458 0.13 -10.61 9.80
C PRO A 458 -0.64 -9.37 9.31
N LEU A 459 0.07 -8.30 8.93
CA LEU A 459 -0.55 -7.06 8.46
C LEU A 459 -1.22 -7.24 7.09
N LEU A 460 -0.60 -7.98 6.17
CA LEU A 460 -1.22 -8.33 4.89
C LEU A 460 -2.46 -9.21 5.09
N GLY A 461 -2.40 -10.17 6.02
CA GLY A 461 -3.55 -10.98 6.41
C GLY A 461 -4.71 -10.14 6.91
N LEU A 462 -4.43 -9.17 7.76
CA LEU A 462 -5.42 -8.21 8.23
C LEU A 462 -5.95 -7.35 7.09
N ALA A 463 -5.08 -6.79 6.27
CA ALA A 463 -5.46 -5.94 5.13
C ALA A 463 -6.34 -6.67 4.11
N ALA A 464 -6.09 -7.95 3.85
CA ALA A 464 -6.90 -8.76 2.94
C ALA A 464 -8.35 -8.97 3.42
N GLN A 465 -8.56 -8.91 4.75
CA GLN A 465 -9.88 -9.10 5.37
C GLN A 465 -10.68 -7.79 5.47
N VAL A 466 -10.06 -6.64 5.21
CA VAL A 466 -10.73 -5.33 5.24
C VAL A 466 -11.57 -5.14 3.98
N ASP A 467 -12.88 -4.90 4.15
CA ASP A 467 -13.76 -4.46 3.07
C ASP A 467 -13.65 -2.93 2.93
N THR A 468 -13.34 -2.46 1.72
CA THR A 468 -13.22 -1.02 1.42
C THR A 468 -14.51 -0.24 1.67
N LYS A 469 -15.67 -0.90 1.59
CA LYS A 469 -16.98 -0.31 1.93
C LYS A 469 -17.13 0.03 3.42
N ASN A 470 -16.32 -0.59 4.28
CA ASN A 470 -16.31 -0.37 5.72
C ASN A 470 -15.22 0.61 6.17
N ILE A 471 -14.60 1.33 5.23
CA ILE A 471 -13.59 2.34 5.55
C ILE A 471 -14.28 3.69 5.77
N ARG A 472 -14.05 4.27 6.94
CA ARG A 472 -14.58 5.56 7.35
C ARG A 472 -13.51 6.62 7.22
N SER A 473 -13.88 7.76 6.62
CA SER A 473 -12.95 8.84 6.33
C SER A 473 -13.29 10.08 7.16
N TYR A 474 -12.31 10.55 7.93
CA TYR A 474 -12.39 11.78 8.70
C TYR A 474 -11.30 12.73 8.24
N VAL A 475 -11.68 13.92 7.84
CA VAL A 475 -10.75 15.04 7.66
C VAL A 475 -11.02 16.04 8.77
N PHE A 476 -10.06 16.21 9.68
CA PHE A 476 -10.23 17.13 10.79
C PHE A 476 -10.03 18.58 10.35
N ALA A 477 -11.03 19.10 9.65
CA ALA A 477 -11.05 20.40 9.00
C ALA A 477 -11.86 21.44 9.80
N PRO A 478 -11.61 22.75 9.61
CA PRO A 478 -12.56 23.78 9.98
C PRO A 478 -13.90 23.64 9.23
N PRO A 479 -14.98 24.23 9.74
CA PRO A 479 -15.06 24.92 11.03
C PRO A 479 -15.27 23.96 12.22
N PHE A 480 -15.67 22.70 11.95
CA PHE A 480 -16.15 21.78 12.98
C PHE A 480 -15.04 21.25 13.88
N TYR A 481 -13.98 20.68 13.32
CA TYR A 481 -12.89 20.09 14.10
C TYR A 481 -11.75 21.05 14.43
N GLN A 482 -11.68 22.16 13.71
CA GLN A 482 -10.63 23.16 13.90
C GLN A 482 -11.18 24.56 13.69
N LYS A 483 -10.49 25.56 14.24
CA LYS A 483 -10.78 26.95 14.01
C LYS A 483 -9.73 27.57 13.08
N GLU A 484 -10.21 28.17 12.00
CA GLU A 484 -9.37 28.82 11.00
C GLU A 484 -9.12 30.29 11.34
N TYR A 485 -7.90 30.75 11.11
CA TYR A 485 -7.51 32.15 11.21
C TYR A 485 -6.79 32.54 9.92
N LEU A 486 -7.52 33.24 9.03
CA LEU A 486 -7.02 33.65 7.71
C LEU A 486 -5.88 34.67 7.82
N SER A 487 -5.92 35.53 8.83
CA SER A 487 -4.89 36.54 9.10
C SER A 487 -4.60 36.58 10.59
N SER A 488 -3.44 36.08 10.97
CA SER A 488 -2.93 36.18 12.33
C SER A 488 -1.49 36.69 12.30
N PRO A 489 -0.91 37.11 13.44
CA PRO A 489 0.53 37.44 13.53
C PRO A 489 1.45 36.30 13.09
N ARG A 490 0.94 35.04 13.09
CA ARG A 490 1.63 33.82 12.64
C ARG A 490 1.26 33.44 11.18
N GLY A 491 0.61 34.34 10.42
CA GLY A 491 0.07 34.08 9.09
C GLY A 491 -1.21 33.24 9.14
N TYR A 492 -1.48 32.51 8.03
CA TYR A 492 -2.58 31.54 7.96
C TYR A 492 -2.32 30.35 8.88
N ILE A 493 -3.24 30.10 9.83
CA ILE A 493 -3.16 28.99 10.78
C ILE A 493 -4.53 28.40 11.06
N ILE A 494 -4.54 27.14 11.45
CA ILE A 494 -5.72 26.42 11.96
C ILE A 494 -5.40 25.80 13.32
N VAL A 495 -6.32 25.96 14.28
CA VAL A 495 -6.17 25.53 15.66
C VAL A 495 -7.14 24.40 15.98
N PRO A 496 -6.69 23.25 16.48
CA PRO A 496 -7.53 22.07 16.67
C PRO A 496 -8.47 22.19 17.87
N ASN A 497 -9.71 21.75 17.69
CA ASN A 497 -10.60 21.45 18.80
C ASN A 497 -10.31 20.02 19.28
N VAL A 498 -9.43 19.92 20.26
CA VAL A 498 -8.94 18.62 20.77
C VAL A 498 -10.09 17.73 21.26
N GLY A 499 -11.10 18.33 21.92
CA GLY A 499 -12.27 17.61 22.44
C GLY A 499 -13.08 16.95 21.32
N ARG A 500 -13.43 17.72 20.26
CA ARG A 500 -14.18 17.21 19.12
C ARG A 500 -13.40 16.16 18.32
N ILE A 501 -12.10 16.37 18.11
CA ILE A 501 -11.24 15.40 17.42
C ILE A 501 -11.19 14.08 18.20
N ARG A 502 -10.95 14.12 19.50
CA ARG A 502 -10.92 12.90 20.34
C ARG A 502 -12.27 12.18 20.41
N ALA A 503 -13.37 12.93 20.47
CA ALA A 503 -14.70 12.36 20.45
C ALA A 503 -14.96 11.61 19.14
N ALA A 504 -14.62 12.22 17.99
CA ALA A 504 -14.73 11.58 16.67
C ALA A 504 -13.86 10.32 16.54
N VAL A 505 -12.61 10.37 16.99
CA VAL A 505 -11.71 9.22 16.99
C VAL A 505 -12.24 8.08 17.87
N LYS A 506 -12.80 8.41 19.04
CA LYS A 506 -13.37 7.44 19.97
C LYS A 506 -14.61 6.75 19.39
N SER A 507 -15.48 7.51 18.71
CA SER A 507 -16.73 7.01 18.14
C SER A 507 -16.60 6.50 16.71
N ALA A 508 -15.40 6.52 16.12
CA ALA A 508 -15.19 6.24 14.70
C ALA A 508 -15.72 4.88 14.23
N PHE A 509 -15.81 3.88 15.10
CA PHE A 509 -16.33 2.55 14.74
C PHE A 509 -17.79 2.32 15.14
N THR A 510 -18.40 3.26 15.85
CA THR A 510 -19.78 3.19 16.30
C THR A 510 -20.70 4.18 15.58
N THR A 511 -20.16 5.25 15.01
CA THR A 511 -20.92 6.25 14.24
C THR A 511 -21.28 5.71 12.87
N ASP A 512 -22.51 5.98 12.42
CA ASP A 512 -22.92 5.66 11.05
C ASP A 512 -22.09 6.49 10.04
N PRO A 513 -21.46 5.86 9.03
CA PRO A 513 -20.74 6.57 8.00
C PRO A 513 -21.56 7.63 7.26
N ALA A 514 -22.87 7.37 7.06
CA ALA A 514 -23.77 8.32 6.41
C ALA A 514 -24.04 9.56 7.27
N GLU A 515 -24.11 9.40 8.60
CA GLU A 515 -24.22 10.51 9.54
C GLU A 515 -22.96 11.38 9.54
N GLU A 516 -21.78 10.77 9.54
CA GLU A 516 -20.52 11.51 9.45
C GLU A 516 -20.35 12.23 8.11
N ALA A 517 -20.70 11.58 7.00
CA ALA A 517 -20.71 12.23 5.68
C ALA A 517 -21.66 13.43 5.65
N THR A 518 -22.86 13.30 6.22
CA THR A 518 -23.82 14.40 6.35
C THR A 518 -23.22 15.55 7.16
N ARG A 519 -22.58 15.25 8.29
CA ARG A 519 -21.91 16.25 9.14
C ARG A 519 -20.82 17.01 8.39
N GLN A 520 -20.01 16.31 7.60
CA GLN A 520 -18.96 16.92 6.78
C GLN A 520 -19.52 17.79 5.66
N ASN A 521 -20.59 17.35 4.99
CA ASN A 521 -21.25 18.13 3.95
C ASN A 521 -21.84 19.43 4.52
N LEU A 522 -22.56 19.36 5.65
CA LEU A 522 -23.11 20.53 6.32
C LEU A 522 -22.02 21.51 6.74
N ALA A 523 -20.90 21.00 7.27
CA ALA A 523 -19.74 21.83 7.62
C ALA A 523 -19.11 22.49 6.38
N ALA A 524 -19.05 21.78 5.25
CA ALA A 524 -18.51 22.30 4.00
C ALA A 524 -19.39 23.41 3.39
N GLU A 525 -20.71 23.32 3.50
CA GLU A 525 -21.62 24.41 3.11
C GLU A 525 -21.43 25.67 3.97
N GLY A 526 -20.97 25.51 5.21
CA GLY A 526 -20.63 26.60 6.12
C GLY A 526 -21.80 27.51 6.46
N ALA A 527 -23.02 26.94 6.56
CA ALA A 527 -24.23 27.68 6.86
C ALA A 527 -24.15 28.37 8.23
N GLY A 528 -24.20 29.69 8.26
CA GLY A 528 -24.40 30.46 9.47
C GLY A 528 -25.85 30.34 9.96
N VAL A 529 -26.08 29.85 11.18
CA VAL A 529 -27.41 29.62 11.73
C VAL A 529 -27.61 30.38 13.03
N TRP A 530 -28.64 31.23 13.08
CA TRP A 530 -29.12 31.80 14.33
C TRP A 530 -30.34 31.04 14.86
N VAL A 531 -30.24 30.63 16.11
CA VAL A 531 -31.36 30.01 16.83
C VAL A 531 -31.99 31.03 17.79
N LEU A 532 -33.14 31.57 17.43
CA LEU A 532 -33.88 32.54 18.22
C LEU A 532 -34.82 31.79 19.15
N ASN A 533 -34.62 31.95 20.45
CA ASN A 533 -35.47 31.30 21.45
C ASN A 533 -36.73 32.11 21.70
N GLY A 534 -37.87 31.62 21.22
CA GLY A 534 -39.18 32.19 21.45
C GLY A 534 -39.89 31.70 22.72
N THR A 535 -39.31 30.74 23.43
CA THR A 535 -39.93 30.12 24.62
C THR A 535 -39.48 30.79 25.93
N SER A 536 -40.12 30.42 27.02
CA SER A 536 -39.78 30.85 28.38
C SER A 536 -38.59 30.08 28.96
N ASP A 537 -38.22 28.92 28.37
CA ASP A 537 -37.03 28.15 28.77
C ASP A 537 -35.76 28.77 28.22
N GLY A 538 -34.94 29.36 29.10
CA GLY A 538 -33.74 30.09 28.70
C GLY A 538 -32.66 29.22 28.03
N ALA A 539 -32.59 27.92 28.27
CA ALA A 539 -31.59 27.02 27.76
C ALA A 539 -31.91 26.50 26.34
N ARG A 540 -33.16 26.46 25.96
CA ARG A 540 -33.65 25.76 24.76
C ARG A 540 -33.03 26.24 23.44
N GLY A 541 -32.73 27.53 23.33
CA GLY A 541 -32.06 28.08 22.15
C GLY A 541 -30.58 27.70 22.08
N THR A 542 -29.88 27.73 23.23
CA THR A 542 -28.48 27.38 23.34
C THR A 542 -28.25 25.88 23.14
N ASP A 543 -29.14 25.05 23.70
CA ASP A 543 -29.04 23.59 23.55
C ASP A 543 -29.27 23.16 22.11
N LEU A 544 -30.29 23.77 21.45
CA LEU A 544 -30.50 23.52 20.02
C LEU A 544 -29.35 24.02 19.14
N ALA A 545 -28.80 25.20 19.44
CA ALA A 545 -27.63 25.69 18.73
C ALA A 545 -26.42 24.77 18.90
N ALA A 546 -26.18 24.25 20.11
CA ALA A 546 -25.13 23.28 20.38
C ALA A 546 -25.37 21.96 19.62
N TYR A 547 -26.62 21.49 19.55
CA TYR A 547 -27.00 20.30 18.78
C TYR A 547 -26.68 20.49 17.28
N LEU A 548 -27.11 21.61 16.70
CA LEU A 548 -26.87 21.92 15.30
C LEU A 548 -25.38 22.10 14.97
N ASP A 549 -24.64 22.75 15.89
CA ASP A 549 -23.19 22.90 15.77
C ASP A 549 -22.46 21.54 15.84
N PHE A 550 -22.92 20.62 16.69
CA PHE A 550 -22.42 19.25 16.71
C PHE A 550 -22.67 18.50 15.39
N HIS A 551 -23.74 18.82 14.68
CA HIS A 551 -24.05 18.24 13.36
C HIS A 551 -23.43 18.99 12.17
N GLY A 552 -22.52 19.94 12.41
CA GLY A 552 -21.71 20.59 11.38
C GLY A 552 -22.20 21.95 10.91
N LEU A 553 -23.28 22.47 11.49
CA LEU A 553 -23.78 23.82 11.19
C LEU A 553 -23.10 24.85 12.09
N ALA A 554 -22.73 26.02 11.53
CA ALA A 554 -22.18 27.12 12.35
C ALA A 554 -23.32 27.81 13.11
N ALA A 555 -23.86 27.13 14.12
CA ALA A 555 -25.05 27.55 14.85
C ALA A 555 -24.70 28.32 16.13
N SER A 556 -25.47 29.37 16.38
CA SER A 556 -25.38 30.18 17.60
C SER A 556 -26.75 30.64 18.05
N SER A 557 -26.93 30.86 19.37
CA SER A 557 -28.17 31.43 19.91
C SER A 557 -27.90 32.84 20.42
N PRO A 558 -28.14 33.87 19.60
CA PRO A 558 -27.99 35.25 20.03
C PRO A 558 -29.06 35.61 21.08
N ARG A 559 -28.76 36.62 21.91
CA ARG A 559 -29.69 37.10 22.94
C ARG A 559 -30.95 37.77 22.36
N GLN A 560 -30.97 38.01 21.08
CA GLN A 560 -32.12 38.59 20.39
C GLN A 560 -33.32 37.65 20.44
N LYS A 561 -34.46 38.17 20.84
CA LYS A 561 -35.74 37.42 20.80
C LYS A 561 -36.39 37.56 19.42
N PRO A 562 -37.16 36.54 18.98
CA PRO A 562 -37.92 36.63 17.75
C PRO A 562 -38.91 37.81 17.81
N ALA A 563 -39.08 38.48 16.67
CA ALA A 563 -40.08 39.53 16.54
C ALA A 563 -41.49 38.92 16.48
N GLY A 564 -42.43 39.44 17.26
CA GLY A 564 -43.85 39.01 17.26
C GLY A 564 -44.17 37.91 18.25
N ALA A 565 -45.31 37.24 18.04
CA ALA A 565 -45.80 36.17 18.91
C ALA A 565 -44.94 34.90 18.73
N VAL A 566 -44.72 34.13 19.82
CA VAL A 566 -44.02 32.85 19.79
C VAL A 566 -44.79 31.88 18.87
N PRO A 567 -44.15 31.32 17.82
CA PRO A 567 -44.84 30.37 16.94
C PRO A 567 -45.18 29.08 17.69
N ALA A 568 -46.21 28.40 17.21
CA ALA A 568 -46.57 27.09 17.75
C ALA A 568 -45.47 26.06 17.42
N ASP A 569 -45.04 26.07 16.15
CA ASP A 569 -44.04 25.16 15.62
C ASP A 569 -42.68 25.85 15.37
N THR A 570 -41.66 25.04 15.03
CA THR A 570 -40.39 25.58 14.56
C THR A 570 -40.59 26.34 13.23
N THR A 571 -39.99 27.51 13.09
CA THR A 571 -39.95 28.18 11.79
C THR A 571 -38.50 28.33 11.33
N ILE A 572 -38.27 28.05 10.04
CA ILE A 572 -36.95 28.10 9.43
C ILE A 572 -37.02 29.05 8.23
N VAL A 573 -36.17 30.08 8.27
CA VAL A 573 -36.10 31.07 7.20
C VAL A 573 -34.65 31.13 6.68
N VAL A 574 -34.49 30.95 5.37
CA VAL A 574 -33.21 31.16 4.66
C VAL A 574 -33.22 32.57 4.07
N TYR A 575 -32.11 33.28 4.26
CA TYR A 575 -32.02 34.70 3.91
C TYR A 575 -31.10 34.95 2.74
N ASN A 576 -31.43 36.00 1.99
CA ASN A 576 -30.58 36.67 1.04
C ASN A 576 -30.02 35.78 -0.10
N GLY A 577 -30.80 34.79 -0.55
CA GLY A 577 -30.39 33.88 -1.64
C GLY A 577 -29.42 32.79 -1.22
N ALA A 578 -29.27 32.56 0.09
CA ALA A 578 -28.34 31.52 0.59
C ALA A 578 -28.81 30.08 0.23
N GLU A 579 -30.08 29.89 -0.14
CA GLU A 579 -30.65 28.60 -0.56
C GLU A 579 -29.86 27.97 -1.73
N ALA A 580 -29.32 28.74 -2.63
CA ALA A 580 -28.57 28.24 -3.79
C ALA A 580 -27.25 27.53 -3.41
N ARG A 581 -26.67 27.86 -2.25
CA ARG A 581 -25.42 27.28 -1.76
C ARG A 581 -25.56 26.32 -0.59
N LEU A 582 -26.78 26.13 -0.07
CA LEU A 582 -27.06 25.38 1.14
C LEU A 582 -28.05 24.19 0.92
N PRO A 583 -27.92 23.42 -0.19
CA PRO A 583 -28.88 22.36 -0.49
C PRO A 583 -28.93 21.27 0.60
N ASP A 584 -27.77 20.80 1.10
CA ASP A 584 -27.70 19.76 2.13
C ASP A 584 -28.20 20.27 3.48
N THR A 585 -27.90 21.53 3.83
CA THR A 585 -28.40 22.20 5.04
C THR A 585 -29.93 22.27 5.04
N ILE A 586 -30.55 22.68 3.92
CA ILE A 586 -32.02 22.77 3.82
C ILE A 586 -32.66 21.40 4.02
N VAL A 587 -32.20 20.39 3.28
CA VAL A 587 -32.68 19.02 3.39
C VAL A 587 -32.53 18.48 4.83
N TYR A 588 -31.39 18.73 5.44
CA TYR A 588 -31.13 18.30 6.83
C TYR A 588 -32.08 18.98 7.82
N LEU A 589 -32.29 20.30 7.72
CA LEU A 589 -33.16 21.04 8.61
C LEU A 589 -34.65 20.66 8.43
N GLU A 590 -35.13 20.53 7.20
CA GLU A 590 -36.49 20.09 6.90
C GLU A 590 -36.76 18.70 7.48
N LYS A 591 -35.83 17.77 7.30
CA LYS A 591 -35.93 16.42 7.86
C LYS A 591 -35.91 16.41 9.39
N THR A 592 -35.03 17.24 9.99
CA THR A 592 -34.85 17.27 11.46
C THR A 592 -36.04 17.86 12.19
N PHE A 593 -36.66 18.89 11.62
CA PHE A 593 -37.76 19.61 12.27
C PHE A 593 -39.15 19.26 11.72
N GLY A 594 -39.21 18.57 10.58
CA GLY A 594 -40.48 18.22 9.93
C GLY A 594 -41.25 19.45 9.38
N VAL A 595 -40.54 20.55 9.07
CA VAL A 595 -41.12 21.81 8.60
C VAL A 595 -40.43 22.21 7.30
N THR A 596 -41.21 22.87 6.41
CA THR A 596 -40.63 23.41 5.15
C THR A 596 -39.91 24.72 5.41
N VAL A 597 -38.75 24.86 4.80
CA VAL A 597 -37.95 26.09 4.84
C VAL A 597 -38.62 27.18 3.99
N THR A 598 -38.61 28.41 4.48
CA THR A 598 -39.08 29.59 3.74
C THR A 598 -37.90 30.50 3.40
N THR A 599 -37.97 31.22 2.29
CA THR A 599 -36.93 32.17 1.86
C THR A 599 -37.37 33.61 2.05
N LYS A 600 -36.47 34.50 2.46
CA LYS A 600 -36.69 35.94 2.58
C LYS A 600 -35.43 36.71 2.20
N THR A 601 -35.66 37.95 1.73
CA THR A 601 -34.57 38.90 1.52
C THR A 601 -34.66 39.99 2.58
N ASP A 602 -33.63 40.09 3.42
CA ASP A 602 -33.48 41.16 4.41
C ASP A 602 -32.01 41.44 4.66
N PRO A 603 -31.47 42.54 4.15
CA PRO A 603 -30.08 42.88 4.26
C PRO A 603 -29.60 43.20 5.68
N ALA A 604 -30.54 43.38 6.64
CA ALA A 604 -30.21 43.57 8.05
C ALA A 604 -29.81 42.23 8.74
N ILE A 605 -30.23 41.09 8.20
CA ILE A 605 -29.90 39.78 8.72
C ILE A 605 -28.50 39.37 8.21
N ARG A 606 -27.60 39.11 9.13
CA ARG A 606 -26.18 38.78 8.88
C ARG A 606 -25.86 37.29 8.98
N THR A 607 -26.87 36.44 8.95
CA THR A 607 -26.73 34.99 8.96
C THR A 607 -27.51 34.41 7.78
N ASP A 608 -27.19 33.18 7.40
CA ASP A 608 -27.84 32.54 6.27
C ASP A 608 -29.21 31.98 6.62
N VAL A 609 -29.32 31.40 7.82
CA VAL A 609 -30.54 30.72 8.30
C VAL A 609 -30.91 31.25 9.68
N VAL A 610 -32.17 31.52 9.86
CA VAL A 610 -32.74 31.82 11.17
C VAL A 610 -33.79 30.76 11.53
N ILE A 611 -33.54 30.07 12.63
CA ILE A 611 -34.47 29.10 13.23
C ILE A 611 -35.13 29.75 14.43
N THR A 612 -36.45 29.87 14.43
CA THR A 612 -37.18 30.33 15.61
C THR A 612 -37.77 29.11 16.33
N VAL A 613 -37.37 28.97 17.59
CA VAL A 613 -37.85 27.90 18.48
C VAL A 613 -39.29 28.22 18.93
N GLY A 614 -40.22 27.40 18.51
CA GLY A 614 -41.60 27.43 18.92
C GLY A 614 -41.91 26.49 20.10
N ARG A 615 -43.17 26.44 20.50
CA ARG A 615 -43.64 25.59 21.62
C ARG A 615 -43.49 24.09 21.31
N ALA A 616 -43.74 23.67 20.08
CA ALA A 616 -43.66 22.28 19.63
C ALA A 616 -42.30 21.90 19.06
N THR A 617 -41.29 22.82 19.05
CA THR A 617 -39.96 22.49 18.59
C THR A 617 -39.39 21.30 19.39
N PRO A 618 -38.87 20.25 18.76
CA PRO A 618 -38.31 19.10 19.46
C PRO A 618 -37.14 19.52 20.39
N THR A 619 -37.07 18.87 21.54
CA THR A 619 -35.91 19.07 22.46
C THR A 619 -34.75 18.22 21.95
N LEU A 620 -33.79 18.88 21.32
CA LEU A 620 -32.59 18.26 20.79
C LEU A 620 -31.40 18.78 21.61
N THR A 621 -30.56 17.85 22.07
CA THR A 621 -29.35 18.17 22.86
C THR A 621 -28.13 17.52 22.24
N ALA A 622 -27.02 18.23 22.22
CA ALA A 622 -25.74 17.65 21.81
C ALA A 622 -25.30 16.55 22.78
N PRO A 623 -24.58 15.51 22.32
CA PRO A 623 -23.99 14.53 23.22
C PRO A 623 -23.06 15.18 24.25
N VAL A 624 -22.96 14.60 25.45
CA VAL A 624 -22.10 15.10 26.53
C VAL A 624 -20.65 15.10 26.07
N GLY A 625 -20.00 16.27 26.07
CA GLY A 625 -18.61 16.45 25.65
C GLY A 625 -18.44 16.81 24.16
N ALA A 626 -19.54 17.14 23.47
CA ALA A 626 -19.53 17.62 22.10
C ALA A 626 -18.93 19.04 21.95
#